data_5866b5b44da16cc95e545726ab188264
#
_entry.id   5866b5b44da16cc95e545726ab188264
#
_cell.length_a   1.000
_cell.length_b   1.000
_cell.length_c   1.000
_cell.angle_alpha   90.00
_cell.angle_beta   90.00
_cell.angle_gamma   90.00
#
_symmetry.space_group_name_H-M   'P 1'
#
loop_
_entity.id
_entity.type
_entity.pdbx_description
1 polymer ?
#
loop_
_entity_poly.entity_id
_entity_poly.type
_entity_poly.pdbx_seq_one_letter_code
_entity_poly.pdbx_strand_id
1 'polypeptide(L)'
;MTEPYKIIEVKESVFADNDREAARLRTQLKQDRTFLLNLMSSPGSGKTTTLLRTLEALKDELHIGVMEADIDSDVDAKTIADAGVKSIQLHTGGMCHLDASMTEQGLKEIGTKDLDLIVLENVGNLVCPAEFDTGAVKNAMILSVPEGHDKPLKYPLIFTVCDALIINKIDVLPYFDFDMEKVVEYAHMRNPKLKIFPLSAKTGEGVDAWCNWLREQVRAWNG
;
A
#
# COMPACT_ATOMS: atom_id res chain seq x y z
N MET A 1 11.27 1.57 49.30
CA MET A 1 11.80 2.77 48.64
C MET A 1 11.01 2.90 47.33
N THR A 2 10.14 3.90 47.22
CA THR A 2 9.41 4.21 45.99
C THR A 2 10.37 4.86 45.02
N GLU A 3 10.42 4.38 43.79
CA GLU A 3 11.22 4.98 42.72
C GLU A 3 10.87 6.48 42.59
N PRO A 4 11.87 7.38 42.47
CA PRO A 4 11.64 8.83 42.49
C PRO A 4 11.05 9.37 41.16
N TYR A 5 10.81 8.53 40.14
CA TYR A 5 10.24 8.89 38.85
C TYR A 5 9.40 7.74 38.26
N LYS A 6 8.47 8.08 37.38
CA LYS A 6 7.62 7.13 36.64
C LYS A 6 8.00 7.18 35.17
N ILE A 7 8.40 6.05 34.63
CA ILE A 7 8.56 5.88 33.18
C ILE A 7 7.18 5.61 32.58
N ILE A 8 6.80 6.37 31.55
CA ILE A 8 5.56 6.17 30.78
C ILE A 8 5.96 5.86 29.35
N GLU A 9 5.62 4.66 28.87
CA GLU A 9 5.83 4.27 27.48
C GLU A 9 4.68 4.80 26.61
N VAL A 10 4.81 6.03 26.15
CA VAL A 10 3.79 6.72 25.34
C VAL A 10 3.61 6.05 23.96
N LYS A 11 4.71 5.49 23.41
CA LYS A 11 4.68 4.84 22.08
C LYS A 11 3.72 3.66 22.05
N GLU A 12 3.73 2.80 23.07
CA GLU A 12 2.82 1.63 23.13
C GLU A 12 1.34 2.02 23.17
N SER A 13 0.98 3.08 23.87
CA SER A 13 -0.41 3.53 23.95
C SER A 13 -0.93 4.06 22.62
N VAL A 14 -0.11 4.78 21.85
CA VAL A 14 -0.47 5.32 20.54
C VAL A 14 -0.72 4.19 19.54
N PHE A 15 0.16 3.19 19.48
CA PHE A 15 -0.03 2.04 18.59
C PHE A 15 -1.24 1.21 18.98
N ALA A 16 -1.47 0.95 20.27
CA ALA A 16 -2.63 0.18 20.73
C ALA A 16 -3.97 0.86 20.40
N ASP A 17 -4.02 2.19 20.45
CA ASP A 17 -5.21 2.96 20.05
C ASP A 17 -5.43 2.90 18.54
N ASN A 18 -4.37 3.06 17.76
CA ASN A 18 -4.42 2.92 16.31
C ASN A 18 -4.86 1.51 15.87
N ASP A 19 -4.33 0.45 16.49
CA ASP A 19 -4.66 -0.93 16.15
C ASP A 19 -6.15 -1.26 16.41
N ARG A 20 -6.72 -0.71 17.49
CA ARG A 20 -8.16 -0.84 17.79
C ARG A 20 -9.02 -0.15 16.72
N GLU A 21 -8.61 1.04 16.31
CA GLU A 21 -9.29 1.80 15.26
C GLU A 21 -9.18 1.10 13.90
N ALA A 22 -8.00 0.60 13.55
CA ALA A 22 -7.78 -0.19 12.35
C ALA A 22 -8.65 -1.45 12.29
N ALA A 23 -8.79 -2.16 13.42
CA ALA A 23 -9.68 -3.33 13.51
C ALA A 23 -11.16 -2.96 13.32
N ARG A 24 -11.59 -1.82 13.88
CA ARG A 24 -12.94 -1.28 13.70
C ARG A 24 -13.21 -0.95 12.23
N LEU A 25 -12.27 -0.28 11.55
CA LEU A 25 -12.38 0.04 10.12
C LEU A 25 -12.52 -1.21 9.26
N ARG A 26 -11.72 -2.26 9.51
CA ARG A 26 -11.84 -3.54 8.77
C ARG A 26 -13.23 -4.16 8.96
N THR A 27 -13.80 -4.07 10.17
CA THR A 27 -15.14 -4.58 10.44
C THR A 27 -16.19 -3.82 9.61
N GLN A 28 -16.09 -2.51 9.54
CA GLN A 28 -16.98 -1.67 8.72
C GLN A 28 -16.81 -1.98 7.23
N LEU A 29 -15.57 -2.03 6.72
CA LEU A 29 -15.27 -2.36 5.32
C LEU A 29 -15.82 -3.74 4.92
N LYS A 30 -15.81 -4.72 5.83
CA LYS A 30 -16.42 -6.03 5.58
C LYS A 30 -17.95 -5.94 5.48
N GLN A 31 -18.59 -5.13 6.31
CA GLN A 31 -20.04 -4.89 6.23
C GLN A 31 -20.42 -4.17 4.94
N ASP A 32 -19.62 -3.22 4.51
CA ASP A 32 -19.81 -2.45 3.27
C ASP A 32 -19.42 -3.24 2.01
N ARG A 33 -18.77 -4.41 2.16
CA ARG A 33 -18.21 -5.24 1.09
C ARG A 33 -17.20 -4.48 0.23
N THR A 34 -16.39 -3.66 0.87
CA THR A 34 -15.35 -2.85 0.22
C THR A 34 -13.98 -3.35 0.62
N PHE A 35 -13.16 -3.69 -0.35
CA PHE A 35 -11.77 -4.08 -0.12
C PHE A 35 -10.87 -2.85 -0.09
N LEU A 36 -10.12 -2.65 0.97
CA LEU A 36 -9.11 -1.59 1.06
C LEU A 36 -7.72 -2.18 0.91
N LEU A 37 -7.00 -1.73 -0.12
CA LEU A 37 -5.58 -2.02 -0.35
C LEU A 37 -4.74 -0.82 0.08
N ASN A 38 -3.78 -1.02 0.99
CA ASN A 38 -2.74 -0.04 1.28
C ASN A 38 -1.54 -0.29 0.36
N LEU A 39 -1.21 0.68 -0.51
CA LEU A 39 -0.11 0.60 -1.47
C LEU A 39 1.04 1.49 -1.02
N MET A 40 2.15 0.89 -0.65
CA MET A 40 3.34 1.54 -0.10
C MET A 40 4.52 1.45 -1.05
N SER A 41 5.44 2.40 -1.00
CA SER A 41 6.69 2.36 -1.77
C SER A 41 7.66 3.45 -1.33
N SER A 42 8.89 3.40 -1.84
CA SER A 42 9.77 4.56 -1.88
C SER A 42 9.36 5.56 -2.96
N PRO A 43 9.78 6.83 -2.86
CA PRO A 43 9.62 7.81 -3.94
C PRO A 43 10.28 7.31 -5.24
N GLY A 44 9.63 7.54 -6.37
CA GLY A 44 10.18 7.19 -7.68
C GLY A 44 10.16 5.70 -8.05
N SER A 45 9.58 4.81 -7.23
CA SER A 45 9.43 3.37 -7.53
C SER A 45 8.45 3.09 -8.70
N GLY A 46 7.64 4.08 -9.09
CA GLY A 46 6.60 3.95 -10.12
C GLY A 46 5.23 3.59 -9.56
N LYS A 47 4.91 4.06 -8.35
CA LYS A 47 3.65 3.80 -7.66
C LYS A 47 2.44 4.23 -8.49
N THR A 48 2.37 5.50 -8.88
CA THR A 48 1.28 6.06 -9.69
C THR A 48 1.13 5.35 -11.05
N THR A 49 2.25 5.05 -11.74
CA THR A 49 2.21 4.32 -13.01
C THR A 49 1.67 2.89 -12.83
N THR A 50 2.08 2.19 -11.77
CA THR A 50 1.59 0.86 -11.44
C THR A 50 0.10 0.90 -11.09
N LEU A 51 -0.31 1.91 -10.32
CA LEU A 51 -1.71 2.11 -9.97
C LEU A 51 -2.57 2.35 -11.22
N LEU A 52 -2.17 3.25 -12.13
CA LEU A 52 -2.89 3.51 -13.38
C LEU A 52 -3.06 2.25 -14.23
N ARG A 53 -2.00 1.42 -14.37
CA ARG A 53 -2.11 0.14 -15.08
C ARG A 53 -3.07 -0.83 -14.39
N THR A 54 -3.07 -0.85 -13.04
CA THR A 54 -4.01 -1.67 -12.27
C THR A 54 -5.45 -1.22 -12.48
N LEU A 55 -5.69 0.10 -12.45
CA LEU A 55 -7.01 0.69 -12.70
C LEU A 55 -7.50 0.40 -14.11
N GLU A 56 -6.65 0.57 -15.12
CA GLU A 56 -6.97 0.27 -16.52
C GLU A 56 -7.42 -1.19 -16.70
N ALA A 57 -6.77 -2.12 -16.01
CA ALA A 57 -7.07 -3.54 -16.09
C ALA A 57 -8.32 -3.99 -15.33
N LEU A 58 -8.79 -3.21 -14.33
CA LEU A 58 -9.84 -3.64 -13.40
C LEU A 58 -11.12 -2.78 -13.44
N LYS A 59 -11.08 -1.54 -13.97
CA LYS A 59 -12.18 -0.58 -13.90
C LYS A 59 -13.47 -1.00 -14.60
N ASP A 60 -13.38 -1.89 -15.58
CA ASP A 60 -14.56 -2.40 -16.30
C ASP A 60 -15.26 -3.54 -15.52
N GLU A 61 -14.59 -4.10 -14.50
CA GLU A 61 -15.10 -5.21 -13.68
C GLU A 61 -15.45 -4.78 -12.27
N LEU A 62 -14.77 -3.76 -11.71
CA LEU A 62 -14.86 -3.31 -10.33
C LEU A 62 -15.15 -1.81 -10.25
N HIS A 63 -15.99 -1.42 -9.31
CA HIS A 63 -16.13 -0.02 -8.92
C HIS A 63 -14.96 0.36 -7.99
N ILE A 64 -14.06 1.18 -8.51
CA ILE A 64 -12.80 1.49 -7.82
C ILE A 64 -12.77 2.94 -7.36
N GLY A 65 -12.27 3.14 -6.13
CA GLY A 65 -11.91 4.45 -5.59
C GLY A 65 -10.42 4.51 -5.26
N VAL A 66 -9.83 5.70 -5.30
CA VAL A 66 -8.44 5.92 -4.93
C VAL A 66 -8.35 7.05 -3.91
N MET A 67 -7.64 6.80 -2.84
CA MET A 67 -7.25 7.81 -1.85
C MET A 67 -5.74 7.99 -1.95
N GLU A 68 -5.30 9.17 -2.33
CA GLU A 68 -3.88 9.49 -2.45
C GLU A 68 -3.40 10.29 -1.26
N ALA A 69 -2.35 9.82 -0.62
CA ALA A 69 -1.68 10.54 0.44
C ALA A 69 -0.40 11.16 -0.07
N ASP A 70 -0.36 12.48 -0.06
CA ASP A 70 0.85 13.24 -0.34
C ASP A 70 1.04 14.32 0.73
N ILE A 71 2.28 14.81 0.82
CA ILE A 71 2.64 15.88 1.76
C ILE A 71 2.02 17.19 1.32
N ASP A 72 2.05 17.51 -0.01
CA ASP A 72 1.63 18.83 -0.52
C ASP A 72 1.34 18.88 -2.05
N SER A 73 1.22 17.74 -2.75
CA SER A 73 1.00 17.69 -4.21
C SER A 73 -0.37 17.12 -4.57
N ASP A 74 -1.01 17.68 -5.62
CA ASP A 74 -2.28 17.19 -6.17
C ASP A 74 -2.15 16.61 -7.60
N VAL A 75 -0.92 16.46 -8.10
CA VAL A 75 -0.64 16.05 -9.48
C VAL A 75 -1.09 14.63 -9.78
N ASP A 76 -0.85 13.72 -8.84
CA ASP A 76 -1.19 12.30 -9.01
C ASP A 76 -2.71 12.09 -8.92
N ALA A 77 -3.41 12.77 -8.00
CA ALA A 77 -4.87 12.71 -7.89
C ALA A 77 -5.58 13.17 -9.18
N LYS A 78 -5.08 14.23 -9.82
CA LYS A 78 -5.60 14.67 -11.13
C LYS A 78 -5.41 13.62 -12.21
N THR A 79 -4.23 13.01 -12.27
CA THR A 79 -3.92 11.97 -13.24
C THR A 79 -4.85 10.76 -13.10
N ILE A 80 -5.20 10.37 -11.87
CA ILE A 80 -6.15 9.28 -11.59
C ILE A 80 -7.58 9.68 -11.91
N ALA A 81 -8.00 10.90 -11.58
CA ALA A 81 -9.32 11.42 -11.93
C ALA A 81 -9.52 11.44 -13.46
N ASP A 82 -8.50 11.80 -14.24
CA ASP A 82 -8.52 11.79 -15.70
C ASP A 82 -8.66 10.36 -16.27
N ALA A 83 -8.29 9.33 -15.51
CA ALA A 83 -8.53 7.93 -15.86
C ALA A 83 -10.00 7.48 -15.61
N GLY A 84 -10.87 8.38 -15.12
CA GLY A 84 -12.29 8.13 -14.89
C GLY A 84 -12.60 7.35 -13.62
N VAL A 85 -11.70 7.35 -12.65
CA VAL A 85 -11.85 6.68 -11.35
C VAL A 85 -12.11 7.73 -10.26
N LYS A 86 -13.01 7.42 -9.33
CA LYS A 86 -13.25 8.27 -8.17
C LYS A 86 -11.98 8.43 -7.35
N SER A 87 -11.51 9.65 -7.16
CA SER A 87 -10.28 9.90 -6.39
C SER A 87 -10.43 11.05 -5.42
N ILE A 88 -9.72 10.97 -4.31
CA ILE A 88 -9.56 12.05 -3.34
C ILE A 88 -8.10 12.19 -2.94
N GLN A 89 -7.71 13.39 -2.58
CA GLN A 89 -6.39 13.71 -2.05
C GLN A 89 -6.46 13.86 -0.53
N LEU A 90 -5.54 13.20 0.17
CA LEU A 90 -5.33 13.33 1.61
C LEU A 90 -4.03 14.10 1.86
N HIS A 91 -4.16 15.34 2.31
CA HIS A 91 -3.00 16.13 2.75
C HIS A 91 -2.61 15.73 4.17
N THR A 92 -1.41 15.17 4.33
CA THR A 92 -0.95 14.66 5.64
C THR A 92 -0.43 15.77 6.57
N GLY A 93 -0.34 17.01 6.09
CA GLY A 93 0.16 18.13 6.89
C GLY A 93 1.62 17.98 7.32
N GLY A 94 2.43 17.30 6.50
CA GLY A 94 3.85 17.05 6.76
C GLY A 94 4.15 15.72 7.44
N MET A 95 3.14 14.89 7.71
CA MET A 95 3.36 13.53 8.24
C MET A 95 3.80 12.58 7.11
N CYS A 96 4.74 11.70 7.42
CA CYS A 96 5.34 10.76 6.46
C CYS A 96 4.60 9.41 6.37
N HIS A 97 3.39 9.30 6.92
CA HIS A 97 2.54 8.10 6.92
C HIS A 97 1.08 8.47 7.12
N LEU A 98 0.21 7.50 6.90
CA LEU A 98 -1.19 7.51 7.33
C LEU A 98 -1.40 6.50 8.46
N ASP A 99 -2.26 6.85 9.40
CA ASP A 99 -2.79 5.98 10.43
C ASP A 99 -4.26 5.59 10.15
N ALA A 100 -4.87 4.82 11.06
CA ALA A 100 -6.26 4.40 10.92
C ALA A 100 -7.25 5.58 10.98
N SER A 101 -7.00 6.60 11.79
CA SER A 101 -7.87 7.77 11.93
C SER A 101 -7.86 8.63 10.66
N MET A 102 -6.69 8.85 10.07
CA MET A 102 -6.55 9.55 8.78
C MET A 102 -7.21 8.77 7.65
N THR A 103 -7.04 7.45 7.64
CA THR A 103 -7.70 6.56 6.68
C THR A 103 -9.22 6.63 6.81
N GLU A 104 -9.76 6.65 8.04
CA GLU A 104 -11.20 6.79 8.28
C GLU A 104 -11.76 8.10 7.70
N GLN A 105 -11.04 9.20 7.85
CA GLN A 105 -11.46 10.48 7.27
C GLN A 105 -11.56 10.38 5.74
N GLY A 106 -10.58 9.77 5.10
CA GLY A 106 -10.62 9.53 3.66
C GLY A 106 -11.78 8.61 3.23
N LEU A 107 -12.01 7.52 3.98
CA LEU A 107 -13.13 6.61 3.71
C LEU A 107 -14.50 7.27 3.84
N LYS A 108 -14.68 8.17 4.80
CA LYS A 108 -15.92 8.96 4.96
C LYS A 108 -16.16 9.90 3.78
N GLU A 109 -15.10 10.51 3.26
CA GLU A 109 -15.18 11.46 2.16
C GLU A 109 -15.40 10.74 0.82
N ILE A 110 -14.65 9.66 0.55
CA ILE A 110 -14.81 8.92 -0.70
C ILE A 110 -16.10 8.09 -0.73
N GLY A 111 -16.61 7.65 0.42
CA GLY A 111 -17.75 6.74 0.54
C GLY A 111 -17.41 5.31 0.14
N THR A 112 -17.86 4.33 0.92
CA THR A 112 -17.47 2.93 0.77
C THR A 112 -18.51 2.08 0.04
N LYS A 113 -19.80 2.35 0.26
CA LYS A 113 -20.91 1.42 -0.08
C LYS A 113 -21.07 1.06 -1.55
N ASP A 114 -20.57 1.91 -2.45
CA ASP A 114 -20.70 1.72 -3.89
C ASP A 114 -19.36 1.36 -4.55
N LEU A 115 -18.35 1.01 -3.75
CA LEU A 115 -17.01 0.68 -4.21
C LEU A 115 -16.63 -0.74 -3.81
N ASP A 116 -16.18 -1.53 -4.79
CA ASP A 116 -15.67 -2.88 -4.58
C ASP A 116 -14.24 -2.88 -4.04
N LEU A 117 -13.44 -1.91 -4.51
CA LEU A 117 -12.03 -1.73 -4.19
C LEU A 117 -11.72 -0.26 -3.92
N ILE A 118 -11.03 -0.01 -2.83
CA ILE A 118 -10.37 1.28 -2.59
C ILE A 118 -8.87 1.03 -2.50
N VAL A 119 -8.09 1.79 -3.25
CA VAL A 119 -6.63 1.80 -3.13
C VAL A 119 -6.22 3.05 -2.35
N LEU A 120 -5.58 2.84 -1.22
CA LEU A 120 -4.90 3.88 -0.45
C LEU A 120 -3.46 3.95 -0.93
N GLU A 121 -3.13 4.93 -1.76
CA GLU A 121 -1.75 5.23 -2.13
C GLU A 121 -1.09 5.98 -0.96
N ASN A 122 -0.24 5.28 -0.20
CA ASN A 122 0.41 5.84 0.98
C ASN A 122 1.60 6.74 0.59
N VAL A 123 2.02 7.60 1.52
CA VAL A 123 3.18 8.48 1.35
C VAL A 123 4.42 7.67 0.95
N GLY A 124 5.22 8.22 0.02
CA GLY A 124 6.44 7.57 -0.46
C GLY A 124 7.51 7.45 0.63
N ASN A 125 7.47 6.36 1.40
CA ASN A 125 8.39 6.07 2.51
C ASN A 125 8.37 4.55 2.81
N LEU A 126 9.54 3.98 3.18
CA LEU A 126 9.65 2.54 3.50
C LEU A 126 9.66 2.24 5.00
N VAL A 127 9.65 3.26 5.86
CA VAL A 127 9.76 3.11 7.32
C VAL A 127 8.43 3.42 8.00
N CYS A 128 8.04 4.70 8.01
CA CYS A 128 6.86 5.14 8.77
C CYS A 128 5.55 4.45 8.34
N PRO A 129 5.22 4.28 7.04
CA PRO A 129 3.99 3.59 6.64
C PRO A 129 3.92 2.12 7.06
N ALA A 130 5.05 1.49 7.36
CA ALA A 130 5.09 0.11 7.85
C ALA A 130 4.84 -0.01 9.36
N GLU A 131 4.98 1.09 10.12
CA GLU A 131 4.78 1.10 11.57
C GLU A 131 3.30 1.26 11.97
N PHE A 132 2.47 1.86 11.10
CA PHE A 132 1.08 2.20 11.41
C PHE A 132 0.11 1.36 10.60
N ASP A 133 -0.79 0.69 11.29
CA ASP A 133 -1.91 -0.02 10.66
C ASP A 133 -2.96 0.99 10.17
N THR A 134 -3.20 1.03 8.87
CA THR A 134 -4.18 1.92 8.24
C THR A 134 -5.61 1.38 8.28
N GLY A 135 -5.83 0.18 8.79
CA GLY A 135 -7.11 -0.53 8.68
C GLY A 135 -7.34 -1.18 7.32
N ALA A 136 -6.33 -1.22 6.44
CA ALA A 136 -6.43 -1.91 5.16
C ALA A 136 -6.60 -3.42 5.33
N VAL A 137 -7.29 -4.04 4.37
CA VAL A 137 -7.50 -5.50 4.31
C VAL A 137 -6.21 -6.21 3.92
N LYS A 138 -5.46 -5.60 3.00
CA LYS A 138 -4.17 -6.07 2.52
C LYS A 138 -3.19 -4.92 2.34
N ASN A 139 -1.91 -5.22 2.56
CA ASN A 139 -0.80 -4.32 2.31
C ASN A 139 0.00 -4.81 1.11
N ALA A 140 0.25 -3.95 0.14
CA ALA A 140 1.17 -4.18 -0.95
C ALA A 140 2.28 -3.13 -0.95
N MET A 141 3.47 -3.53 -1.36
CA MET A 141 4.56 -2.57 -1.57
C MET A 141 5.16 -2.71 -2.97
N ILE A 142 5.70 -1.60 -3.47
CA ILE A 142 6.43 -1.57 -4.72
C ILE A 142 7.91 -1.30 -4.42
N LEU A 143 8.76 -2.18 -4.95
CA LEU A 143 10.20 -2.04 -5.05
C LEU A 143 10.56 -1.96 -6.53
N SER A 144 11.34 -0.98 -6.95
CA SER A 144 11.81 -0.93 -8.34
C SER A 144 13.24 -1.45 -8.49
N VAL A 145 13.55 -2.01 -9.66
CA VAL A 145 14.88 -2.52 -9.98
C VAL A 145 16.02 -1.52 -9.68
N PRO A 146 15.92 -0.21 -10.02
CA PRO A 146 16.98 0.75 -9.69
C PRO A 146 17.27 0.95 -8.20
N GLU A 147 16.37 0.52 -7.31
CA GLU A 147 16.55 0.69 -5.87
C GLU A 147 17.49 -0.36 -5.24
N GLY A 148 17.73 -1.46 -5.95
CA GLY A 148 18.60 -2.55 -5.49
C GLY A 148 17.88 -3.68 -4.77
N HIS A 149 18.45 -4.89 -4.93
CA HIS A 149 17.88 -6.14 -4.39
C HIS A 149 18.08 -6.34 -2.88
N ASP A 150 18.84 -5.46 -2.22
CA ASP A 150 19.17 -5.54 -0.79
C ASP A 150 18.17 -4.81 0.13
N LYS A 151 17.12 -4.21 -0.44
CA LYS A 151 16.09 -3.48 0.33
C LYS A 151 15.42 -4.32 1.43
N PRO A 152 15.13 -5.63 1.25
CA PRO A 152 14.56 -6.42 2.33
C PRO A 152 15.48 -6.56 3.56
N LEU A 153 16.79 -6.41 3.36
CA LEU A 153 17.76 -6.42 4.45
C LEU A 153 17.83 -5.08 5.18
N LYS A 154 17.66 -3.97 4.44
CA LYS A 154 17.75 -2.60 4.96
C LYS A 154 16.46 -2.12 5.63
N TYR A 155 15.31 -2.57 5.12
CA TYR A 155 13.97 -2.14 5.57
C TYR A 155 13.10 -3.36 5.90
N PRO A 156 13.47 -4.19 6.89
CA PRO A 156 12.83 -5.49 7.11
C PRO A 156 11.34 -5.39 7.46
N LEU A 157 10.92 -4.33 8.16
CA LEU A 157 9.55 -4.21 8.68
C LEU A 157 8.52 -4.18 7.55
N ILE A 158 8.72 -3.37 6.51
CA ILE A 158 7.74 -3.24 5.42
C ILE A 158 7.55 -4.57 4.68
N PHE A 159 8.61 -5.36 4.50
CA PHE A 159 8.50 -6.71 3.92
C PHE A 159 7.79 -7.70 4.83
N THR A 160 7.85 -7.49 6.16
CA THR A 160 7.16 -8.34 7.14
C THR A 160 5.65 -8.09 7.16
N VAL A 161 5.22 -6.83 7.03
CA VAL A 161 3.81 -6.44 7.15
C VAL A 161 3.04 -6.51 5.84
N CYS A 162 3.72 -6.64 4.69
CA CYS A 162 3.08 -6.72 3.38
C CYS A 162 2.60 -8.13 3.04
N ASP A 163 1.47 -8.21 2.32
CA ASP A 163 0.94 -9.42 1.71
C ASP A 163 1.49 -9.64 0.29
N ALA A 164 1.81 -8.54 -0.39
CA ALA A 164 2.32 -8.54 -1.76
C ALA A 164 3.51 -7.59 -1.95
N LEU A 165 4.47 -8.04 -2.74
CA LEU A 165 5.61 -7.27 -3.24
C LEU A 165 5.53 -7.20 -4.76
N ILE A 166 5.44 -6.00 -5.29
CA ILE A 166 5.60 -5.71 -6.71
C ILE A 166 7.06 -5.33 -6.96
N ILE A 167 7.76 -6.08 -7.80
CA ILE A 167 9.09 -5.71 -8.28
C ILE A 167 8.91 -5.03 -9.64
N ASN A 168 8.88 -3.68 -9.62
CA ASN A 168 8.59 -2.88 -10.80
C ASN A 168 9.86 -2.54 -11.60
N LYS A 169 9.64 -2.11 -12.85
CA LYS A 169 10.68 -1.70 -13.80
C LYS A 169 11.59 -2.86 -14.22
N ILE A 170 11.05 -4.07 -14.39
CA ILE A 170 11.85 -5.21 -14.88
C ILE A 170 12.39 -5.00 -16.29
N ASP A 171 11.81 -4.09 -17.06
CA ASP A 171 12.28 -3.67 -18.38
C ASP A 171 13.68 -3.05 -18.36
N VAL A 172 14.16 -2.57 -17.21
CA VAL A 172 15.50 -2.01 -17.06
C VAL A 172 16.50 -2.97 -16.39
N LEU A 173 16.12 -4.22 -16.06
CA LEU A 173 17.01 -5.22 -15.47
C LEU A 173 18.40 -5.31 -16.15
N PRO A 174 18.51 -5.30 -17.50
CA PRO A 174 19.81 -5.40 -18.15
C PRO A 174 20.79 -4.26 -17.85
N TYR A 175 20.32 -3.15 -17.28
CA TYR A 175 21.10 -1.94 -17.03
C TYR A 175 21.48 -1.75 -15.56
N PHE A 176 21.03 -2.66 -14.67
CA PHE A 176 21.23 -2.55 -13.22
C PHE A 176 21.81 -3.85 -12.65
N ASP A 177 22.64 -3.69 -11.64
CA ASP A 177 23.09 -4.83 -10.81
C ASP A 177 21.96 -5.21 -9.84
N PHE A 178 20.96 -5.93 -10.37
CA PHE A 178 19.80 -6.39 -9.61
C PHE A 178 19.64 -7.89 -9.76
N ASP A 179 19.73 -8.59 -8.64
CA ASP A 179 19.61 -10.04 -8.57
C ASP A 179 18.20 -10.42 -8.13
N MET A 180 17.40 -10.93 -9.07
CA MET A 180 16.00 -11.31 -8.82
C MET A 180 15.88 -12.45 -7.82
N GLU A 181 16.79 -13.44 -7.85
CA GLU A 181 16.75 -14.58 -6.94
C GLU A 181 17.05 -14.14 -5.51
N LYS A 182 18.04 -13.28 -5.33
CA LYS A 182 18.37 -12.72 -4.00
C LYS A 182 17.28 -11.86 -3.40
N VAL A 183 16.63 -10.99 -4.17
CA VAL A 183 15.54 -10.17 -3.61
C VAL A 183 14.38 -11.04 -3.16
N VAL A 184 14.05 -12.11 -3.91
CA VAL A 184 13.03 -13.09 -3.52
C VAL A 184 13.41 -13.83 -2.25
N GLU A 185 14.66 -14.33 -2.17
CA GLU A 185 15.19 -14.98 -0.98
C GLU A 185 15.11 -14.05 0.24
N TYR A 186 15.65 -12.84 0.14
CA TYR A 186 15.67 -11.87 1.25
C TYR A 186 14.28 -11.44 1.68
N ALA A 187 13.34 -11.27 0.74
CA ALA A 187 11.96 -10.96 1.03
C ALA A 187 11.26 -12.10 1.77
N HIS A 188 11.45 -13.35 1.31
CA HIS A 188 10.89 -14.53 1.96
C HIS A 188 11.52 -14.83 3.32
N MET A 189 12.78 -14.44 3.56
CA MET A 189 13.37 -14.48 4.91
C MET A 189 12.59 -13.57 5.92
N ARG A 190 11.96 -12.50 5.45
CA ARG A 190 11.13 -11.59 6.27
C ARG A 190 9.69 -12.06 6.39
N ASN A 191 9.12 -12.51 5.27
CA ASN A 191 7.75 -13.01 5.21
C ASN A 191 7.64 -14.17 4.21
N PRO A 192 7.67 -15.43 4.69
CA PRO A 192 7.57 -16.61 3.83
C PRO A 192 6.25 -16.70 3.03
N LYS A 193 5.23 -15.93 3.41
CA LYS A 193 3.91 -15.92 2.74
C LYS A 193 3.77 -14.80 1.71
N LEU A 194 4.76 -13.92 1.61
CA LEU A 194 4.75 -12.76 0.72
C LEU A 194 4.58 -13.21 -0.74
N LYS A 195 3.57 -12.66 -1.42
CA LYS A 195 3.38 -12.89 -2.85
C LYS A 195 4.22 -11.90 -3.64
N ILE A 196 4.97 -12.37 -4.63
CA ILE A 196 5.92 -11.54 -5.37
C ILE A 196 5.51 -11.48 -6.84
N PHE A 197 5.43 -10.26 -7.39
CA PHE A 197 4.98 -9.94 -8.73
C PHE A 197 6.02 -9.09 -9.47
N PRO A 198 6.96 -9.72 -10.21
CA PRO A 198 7.83 -8.98 -11.10
C PRO A 198 7.01 -8.41 -12.27
N LEU A 199 7.10 -7.10 -12.52
CA LEU A 199 6.38 -6.45 -13.62
C LEU A 199 7.09 -5.18 -14.13
N SER A 200 6.67 -4.74 -15.30
CA SER A 200 6.95 -3.39 -15.79
C SER A 200 5.64 -2.65 -16.01
N ALA A 201 5.35 -1.67 -15.17
CA ALA A 201 4.21 -0.80 -15.36
C ALA A 201 4.30 0.00 -16.68
N LYS A 202 5.50 0.22 -17.20
CA LYS A 202 5.74 0.91 -18.47
C LYS A 202 5.32 0.05 -19.67
N THR A 203 5.75 -1.21 -19.72
CA THR A 203 5.50 -2.10 -20.87
C THR A 203 4.22 -2.93 -20.74
N GLY A 204 3.71 -3.10 -19.52
CA GLY A 204 2.58 -3.98 -19.20
C GLY A 204 3.00 -5.42 -18.86
N GLU A 205 4.27 -5.77 -19.01
CA GLU A 205 4.76 -7.11 -18.69
C GLU A 205 4.52 -7.46 -17.22
N GLY A 206 3.94 -8.64 -16.94
CA GLY A 206 3.69 -9.14 -15.59
C GLY A 206 2.50 -8.51 -14.86
N VAL A 207 1.88 -7.46 -15.40
CA VAL A 207 0.74 -6.74 -14.76
C VAL A 207 -0.46 -7.67 -14.55
N ASP A 208 -0.72 -8.58 -15.48
CA ASP A 208 -1.86 -9.50 -15.38
C ASP A 208 -1.80 -10.40 -14.14
N ALA A 209 -0.62 -10.88 -13.77
CA ALA A 209 -0.46 -11.73 -12.60
C ALA A 209 -0.80 -10.97 -11.30
N TRP A 210 -0.37 -9.72 -11.19
CA TRP A 210 -0.70 -8.82 -10.10
C TRP A 210 -2.21 -8.53 -10.05
N CYS A 211 -2.81 -8.14 -11.19
CA CYS A 211 -4.23 -7.82 -11.27
C CYS A 211 -5.11 -9.04 -10.97
N ASN A 212 -4.72 -10.24 -11.42
CA ASN A 212 -5.43 -11.48 -11.11
C ASN A 212 -5.44 -11.77 -9.61
N TRP A 213 -4.27 -11.64 -8.95
CA TRP A 213 -4.19 -11.80 -7.50
C TRP A 213 -5.08 -10.79 -6.78
N LEU A 214 -5.03 -9.52 -7.14
CA LEU A 214 -5.84 -8.47 -6.52
C LEU A 214 -7.33 -8.75 -6.71
N ARG A 215 -7.76 -9.15 -7.90
CA ARG A 215 -9.14 -9.55 -8.22
C ARG A 215 -9.62 -10.68 -7.31
N GLU A 216 -8.79 -11.69 -7.10
CA GLU A 216 -9.09 -12.81 -6.20
C GLU A 216 -9.25 -12.34 -4.75
N GLN A 217 -8.37 -11.43 -4.27
CA GLN A 217 -8.48 -10.89 -2.92
C GLN A 217 -9.77 -10.08 -2.72
N VAL A 218 -10.12 -9.22 -3.68
CA VAL A 218 -11.38 -8.44 -3.66
C VAL A 218 -12.58 -9.37 -3.62
N ARG A 219 -12.64 -10.37 -4.50
CA ARG A 219 -13.75 -11.34 -4.55
C ARG A 219 -13.89 -12.13 -3.25
N ALA A 220 -12.77 -12.59 -2.69
CA ALA A 220 -12.76 -13.33 -1.42
C ALA A 220 -13.21 -12.48 -0.22
N TRP A 221 -12.94 -11.19 -0.27
CA TRP A 221 -13.37 -10.27 0.78
C TRP A 221 -14.85 -9.89 0.64
N ASN A 222 -15.29 -9.55 -0.56
CA ASN A 222 -16.65 -9.04 -0.84
C ASN A 222 -17.73 -10.15 -0.85
N GLY A 223 -17.34 -11.41 -1.08
CA GLY A 223 -18.21 -12.58 -0.99
C GLY A 223 -18.39 -13.01 0.43
#